data_5e3ed4e66cfca02e06f99ded669498b0
#
_entry.id   5e3ed4e66cfca02e06f99ded669498b0
#
_cell.length_a   1.000
_cell.length_b   1.000
_cell.length_c   1.000
_cell.angle_alpha   90.00
_cell.angle_beta   90.00
_cell.angle_gamma   90.00
#
_symmetry.space_group_name_H-M   'P 1'
#
loop_
_entity.id
_entity.type
_entity.pdbx_description
1 polymer ?
#
loop_
_entity_poly.entity_id
_entity_poly.type
_entity_poly.pdbx_seq_one_letter_code
_entity_poly.pdbx_strand_id
1 'polypeptide(L)'
;MYRHIKYSCTKNKDEDLKELVRLMNLKMESMRKELQSENKELQKQLDQKSKQIEKLMGKLEINGSFNNNTINNITLLAYRNTDVSHLTTEDYMGFYKRVNHCVKTLIEKIHFNPEKPENMNIYISNMKDKYMTIYDGQNWNLANKKQELERLYEEKEQMLEEWLESNPNPLLKEKFAKYLSNKGSDDCLQHIMEEIKLMMYNKAGLVRLDRLGSAQMPKELKDDSL
;
A
#
# COMPACT_ATOMS: atom_id res chain seq x y z
N MET A 1 -69.39 27.02 -3.54
CA MET A 1 -68.96 26.15 -4.66
C MET A 1 -67.42 26.06 -4.80
N TYR A 2 -66.70 27.16 -4.82
CA TYR A 2 -65.21 27.17 -4.99
C TYR A 2 -64.41 26.43 -3.90
N ARG A 3 -64.81 26.49 -2.64
CA ARG A 3 -64.13 25.79 -1.51
C ARG A 3 -64.23 24.27 -1.60
N HIS A 4 -65.34 23.74 -2.10
CA HIS A 4 -65.55 22.30 -2.24
C HIS A 4 -64.66 21.70 -3.31
N ILE A 5 -64.49 22.38 -4.46
CA ILE A 5 -63.66 21.93 -5.56
C ILE A 5 -62.17 21.95 -5.18
N LYS A 6 -61.73 22.97 -4.43
CA LYS A 6 -60.32 23.17 -4.08
C LYS A 6 -59.78 22.29 -2.94
N TYR A 7 -60.67 21.91 -1.98
CA TYR A 7 -60.20 21.26 -0.74
C TYR A 7 -60.91 19.94 -0.38
N SER A 8 -61.99 19.59 -1.03
CA SER A 8 -62.83 18.45 -0.62
C SER A 8 -63.17 17.46 -1.74
N CYS A 9 -62.77 17.72 -2.98
CA CYS A 9 -63.08 16.82 -4.10
C CYS A 9 -62.07 15.67 -4.19
N THR A 10 -62.43 14.49 -3.71
CA THR A 10 -61.62 13.26 -3.78
C THR A 10 -61.33 12.84 -5.20
N LYS A 11 -62.24 13.09 -6.14
CA LYS A 11 -62.11 12.73 -7.57
C LYS A 11 -60.93 13.42 -8.26
N ASN A 12 -60.67 14.72 -7.95
CA ASN A 12 -59.51 15.44 -8.46
C ASN A 12 -58.22 14.93 -7.86
N LYS A 13 -58.20 14.51 -6.58
CA LYS A 13 -57.01 13.95 -5.94
C LYS A 13 -56.59 12.63 -6.56
N ASP A 14 -57.55 11.78 -6.92
CA ASP A 14 -57.25 10.49 -7.56
C ASP A 14 -56.71 10.64 -8.98
N GLU A 15 -57.19 11.63 -9.74
CA GLU A 15 -56.71 11.96 -11.07
C GLU A 15 -55.28 12.59 -11.02
N ASP A 16 -55.04 13.48 -10.10
CA ASP A 16 -53.74 14.09 -9.85
C ASP A 16 -52.72 13.04 -9.41
N LEU A 17 -53.11 12.08 -8.58
CA LEU A 17 -52.27 11.00 -8.11
C LEU A 17 -51.90 10.02 -9.27
N LYS A 18 -52.88 9.72 -10.13
CA LYS A 18 -52.63 8.90 -11.34
C LYS A 18 -51.66 9.56 -12.29
N GLU A 19 -51.81 10.87 -12.53
CA GLU A 19 -50.90 11.62 -13.39
C GLU A 19 -49.50 11.73 -12.80
N LEU A 20 -49.39 11.93 -11.47
CA LEU A 20 -48.11 11.91 -10.76
C LEU A 20 -47.39 10.56 -10.93
N VAL A 21 -48.10 9.45 -10.70
CA VAL A 21 -47.55 8.09 -10.90
C VAL A 21 -47.11 7.86 -12.35
N ARG A 22 -47.89 8.35 -13.32
CA ARG A 22 -47.53 8.28 -14.73
C ARG A 22 -46.26 9.04 -15.05
N LEU A 23 -46.13 10.26 -14.53
CA LEU A 23 -44.93 11.09 -14.72
C LEU A 23 -43.70 10.49 -14.02
N MET A 24 -43.87 9.91 -12.82
CA MET A 24 -42.79 9.18 -12.13
C MET A 24 -42.32 7.96 -12.91
N ASN A 25 -43.25 7.20 -13.49
CA ASN A 25 -42.89 6.03 -14.31
C ASN A 25 -42.16 6.42 -15.58
N LEU A 26 -42.57 7.49 -16.26
CA LEU A 26 -41.88 8.03 -17.42
C LEU A 26 -40.45 8.49 -17.07
N LYS A 27 -40.27 9.15 -15.92
CA LYS A 27 -38.97 9.58 -15.45
C LYS A 27 -38.08 8.39 -15.07
N MET A 28 -38.65 7.38 -14.40
CA MET A 28 -37.89 6.14 -14.08
C MET A 28 -37.45 5.42 -15.35
N GLU A 29 -38.28 5.35 -16.37
CA GLU A 29 -37.94 4.72 -17.63
C GLU A 29 -36.85 5.48 -18.40
N SER A 30 -36.90 6.80 -18.37
CA SER A 30 -35.83 7.68 -18.89
C SER A 30 -34.49 7.43 -18.17
N MET A 31 -34.48 7.48 -16.83
CA MET A 31 -33.28 7.21 -16.04
C MET A 31 -32.73 5.81 -16.25
N ARG A 32 -33.61 4.81 -16.42
CA ARG A 32 -33.17 3.43 -16.70
C ARG A 32 -32.45 3.34 -18.06
N LYS A 33 -32.95 4.04 -19.07
CA LYS A 33 -32.31 4.10 -20.40
C LYS A 33 -30.98 4.82 -20.36
N GLU A 34 -30.88 5.91 -19.61
CA GLU A 34 -29.61 6.62 -19.38
C GLU A 34 -28.57 5.73 -18.72
N LEU A 35 -28.93 5.09 -17.60
CA LEU A 35 -28.05 4.17 -16.87
C LEU A 35 -27.62 2.99 -17.75
N GLN A 36 -28.50 2.45 -18.57
CA GLN A 36 -28.12 1.38 -19.51
C GLN A 36 -27.14 1.86 -20.57
N SER A 37 -27.32 3.09 -21.08
CA SER A 37 -26.39 3.69 -22.03
C SER A 37 -25.01 3.95 -21.42
N GLU A 38 -24.98 4.48 -20.19
CA GLU A 38 -23.76 4.74 -19.45
C GLU A 38 -23.00 3.44 -19.12
N ASN A 39 -23.71 2.41 -18.65
CA ASN A 39 -23.11 1.09 -18.40
C ASN A 39 -22.50 0.49 -19.68
N LYS A 40 -23.17 0.64 -20.80
CA LYS A 40 -22.67 0.14 -22.09
C LYS A 40 -21.40 0.88 -22.53
N GLU A 41 -21.33 2.18 -22.27
CA GLU A 41 -20.15 2.99 -22.58
C GLU A 41 -18.97 2.65 -21.64
N LEU A 42 -19.24 2.50 -20.34
CA LEU A 42 -18.24 2.06 -19.36
C LEU A 42 -17.68 0.68 -19.70
N GLN A 43 -18.53 -0.26 -20.14
CA GLN A 43 -18.08 -1.57 -20.59
C GLN A 43 -17.14 -1.48 -21.80
N LYS A 44 -17.45 -0.62 -22.78
CA LYS A 44 -16.55 -0.39 -23.92
C LYS A 44 -15.20 0.20 -23.49
N GLN A 45 -15.22 1.12 -22.54
CA GLN A 45 -13.99 1.71 -22.01
C GLN A 45 -13.15 0.67 -21.28
N LEU A 46 -13.76 -0.21 -20.49
CA LEU A 46 -13.10 -1.35 -19.84
C LEU A 46 -12.45 -2.29 -20.87
N ASP A 47 -13.17 -2.66 -21.90
CA ASP A 47 -12.64 -3.51 -22.99
C ASP A 47 -11.46 -2.85 -23.71
N GLN A 48 -11.55 -1.54 -23.98
CA GLN A 48 -10.45 -0.80 -24.58
C GLN A 48 -9.22 -0.74 -23.69
N LYS A 49 -9.40 -0.51 -22.39
CA LYS A 49 -8.32 -0.51 -21.39
C LYS A 49 -7.69 -1.88 -21.26
N SER A 50 -8.50 -2.94 -21.20
CA SER A 50 -8.01 -4.32 -21.17
C SER A 50 -7.16 -4.67 -22.39
N LYS A 51 -7.60 -4.31 -23.60
CA LYS A 51 -6.82 -4.48 -24.82
C LYS A 51 -5.52 -3.64 -24.81
N GLN A 52 -5.54 -2.44 -24.24
CA GLN A 52 -4.33 -1.63 -24.10
C GLN A 52 -3.33 -2.28 -23.14
N ILE A 53 -3.82 -2.81 -22.03
CA ILE A 53 -2.99 -3.55 -21.05
C ILE A 53 -2.39 -4.78 -21.71
N GLU A 54 -3.18 -5.57 -22.42
CA GLU A 54 -2.73 -6.78 -23.12
C GLU A 54 -1.67 -6.46 -24.20
N LYS A 55 -1.87 -5.37 -24.93
CA LYS A 55 -0.89 -4.88 -25.92
C LYS A 55 0.40 -4.36 -25.27
N LEU A 56 0.31 -3.75 -24.09
CA LEU A 56 1.48 -3.31 -23.33
C LEU A 56 2.21 -4.51 -22.73
N MET A 57 1.50 -5.49 -22.20
CA MET A 57 2.09 -6.74 -21.71
C MET A 57 2.77 -7.51 -22.84
N GLY A 58 2.14 -7.66 -24.00
CA GLY A 58 2.77 -8.27 -25.16
C GLY A 58 3.99 -7.51 -25.68
N LYS A 59 4.01 -6.18 -25.58
CA LYS A 59 5.23 -5.39 -25.88
C LYS A 59 6.32 -5.58 -24.83
N LEU A 60 5.97 -5.73 -23.57
CA LEU A 60 6.92 -6.08 -22.50
C LEU A 60 7.49 -7.49 -22.72
N GLU A 61 6.67 -8.44 -23.16
CA GLU A 61 7.14 -9.78 -23.52
C GLU A 61 8.03 -9.77 -24.79
N ILE A 62 7.73 -8.95 -25.80
CA ILE A 62 8.50 -8.85 -27.05
C ILE A 62 9.78 -8.01 -26.87
N ASN A 63 9.77 -6.96 -26.07
CA ASN A 63 10.96 -6.23 -25.64
C ASN A 63 11.63 -6.89 -24.43
N GLY A 64 11.04 -7.94 -23.92
CA GLY A 64 11.56 -8.87 -22.93
C GLY A 64 12.79 -9.63 -23.43
N SER A 65 13.74 -8.87 -23.91
CA SER A 65 15.15 -9.19 -23.79
C SER A 65 15.57 -9.14 -22.31
N PHE A 66 14.64 -9.40 -21.41
CA PHE A 66 14.87 -10.03 -20.10
C PHE A 66 15.03 -11.54 -20.26
N ASN A 67 15.39 -11.98 -21.47
CA ASN A 67 16.02 -13.27 -21.74
C ASN A 67 17.53 -13.22 -21.45
N ASN A 68 17.91 -12.60 -20.36
CA ASN A 68 18.94 -13.18 -19.55
C ASN A 68 18.20 -14.09 -18.56
N ASN A 69 18.15 -15.36 -18.88
CA ASN A 69 17.97 -16.47 -17.98
C ASN A 69 19.11 -16.53 -16.94
N THR A 70 19.36 -15.47 -16.27
CA THR A 70 19.74 -15.47 -14.89
C THR A 70 18.41 -15.47 -14.14
N ILE A 71 17.82 -16.64 -13.98
CA ILE A 71 17.09 -16.92 -12.76
C ILE A 71 18.15 -16.69 -11.69
N ASN A 72 18.29 -15.45 -11.25
CA ASN A 72 18.98 -15.16 -10.01
C ASN A 72 18.11 -15.88 -8.99
N ASN A 73 18.53 -17.05 -8.57
CA ASN A 73 18.01 -17.72 -7.38
C ASN A 73 18.39 -16.83 -6.21
N ILE A 74 17.65 -15.72 -6.08
CA ILE A 74 17.77 -14.82 -4.95
C ILE A 74 17.26 -15.60 -3.75
N THR A 75 18.16 -16.04 -2.92
CA THR A 75 17.80 -16.64 -1.63
C THR A 75 17.47 -15.52 -0.69
N LEU A 76 16.17 -15.32 -0.41
CA LEU A 76 15.74 -14.35 0.57
C LEU A 76 16.31 -14.69 1.94
N LEU A 77 16.82 -13.68 2.64
CA LEU A 77 17.26 -13.80 4.01
C LEU A 77 16.07 -13.73 4.97
N ALA A 78 16.13 -14.48 6.06
CA ALA A 78 15.16 -14.30 7.13
C ALA A 78 15.18 -12.86 7.64
N TYR A 79 14.02 -12.32 7.97
CA TYR A 79 13.87 -10.95 8.48
C TYR A 79 14.82 -10.64 9.65
N ARG A 80 15.11 -11.64 10.49
CA ARG A 80 16.03 -11.50 11.64
C ARG A 80 17.51 -11.61 11.28
N ASN A 81 17.81 -12.08 10.07
CA ASN A 81 19.16 -12.29 9.57
C ASN A 81 19.44 -11.39 8.36
N THR A 82 18.82 -10.24 8.32
CA THR A 82 18.98 -9.25 7.24
C THR A 82 20.42 -8.80 7.13
N ASP A 83 20.98 -8.83 5.92
CA ASP A 83 22.34 -8.34 5.65
C ASP A 83 22.39 -6.82 5.58
N VAL A 84 23.23 -6.22 6.40
CA VAL A 84 23.46 -4.78 6.45
C VAL A 84 24.87 -4.37 6.01
N SER A 85 25.69 -5.33 5.57
CA SER A 85 27.09 -5.12 5.19
C SER A 85 27.27 -4.18 3.98
N HIS A 86 26.20 -3.98 3.21
CA HIS A 86 26.18 -3.08 2.05
C HIS A 86 26.05 -1.59 2.43
N LEU A 87 25.76 -1.27 3.69
CA LEU A 87 25.61 0.11 4.13
C LEU A 87 26.99 0.78 4.24
N THR A 88 27.14 1.89 3.54
CA THR A 88 28.37 2.66 3.51
C THR A 88 28.35 3.80 4.54
N THR A 89 29.51 4.39 4.81
CA THR A 89 29.63 5.61 5.63
C THR A 89 28.80 6.75 5.05
N GLU A 90 28.75 6.87 3.72
CA GLU A 90 27.96 7.88 3.02
C GLU A 90 26.47 7.69 3.25
N ASP A 91 25.98 6.43 3.28
CA ASP A 91 24.60 6.11 3.60
C ASP A 91 24.24 6.57 5.00
N TYR A 92 25.08 6.24 6.00
CA TYR A 92 24.86 6.70 7.39
C TYR A 92 24.86 8.22 7.51
N MET A 93 25.81 8.92 6.89
CA MET A 93 25.80 10.38 6.84
C MET A 93 24.51 10.92 6.19
N GLY A 94 24.01 10.25 5.17
CA GLY A 94 22.75 10.56 4.50
C GLY A 94 21.54 10.42 5.43
N PHE A 95 21.51 9.37 6.24
CA PHE A 95 20.42 9.12 7.20
C PHE A 95 20.35 10.25 8.25
N TYR A 96 21.47 10.61 8.89
CA TYR A 96 21.49 11.67 9.88
C TYR A 96 21.12 13.04 9.33
N LYS A 97 21.39 13.32 8.05
CA LYS A 97 20.95 14.57 7.42
C LYS A 97 19.43 14.73 7.40
N ARG A 98 18.69 13.63 7.46
CA ARG A 98 17.21 13.61 7.40
C ARG A 98 16.54 13.75 8.77
N VAL A 99 17.30 13.89 9.85
CA VAL A 99 16.86 14.08 11.24
C VAL A 99 15.68 13.14 11.60
N ASN A 100 14.43 13.63 11.61
CA ASN A 100 13.24 12.84 12.01
C ASN A 100 12.95 11.61 11.12
N HIS A 101 13.53 11.54 9.94
CA HIS A 101 13.33 10.43 9.00
C HIS A 101 14.53 9.49 8.90
N CYS A 102 15.53 9.63 9.80
CA CYS A 102 16.76 8.83 9.76
C CYS A 102 16.49 7.34 9.85
N VAL A 103 15.68 6.89 10.82
CA VAL A 103 15.30 5.49 11.00
C VAL A 103 14.46 4.98 9.82
N LYS A 104 13.47 5.75 9.38
CA LYS A 104 12.65 5.40 8.20
C LYS A 104 13.52 5.16 6.96
N THR A 105 14.48 6.07 6.70
CA THR A 105 15.35 5.97 5.53
C THR A 105 16.30 4.77 5.63
N LEU A 106 16.77 4.45 6.83
CA LEU A 106 17.57 3.25 7.07
C LEU A 106 16.74 1.98 6.81
N ILE A 107 15.51 1.89 7.32
CA ILE A 107 14.60 0.76 7.04
C ILE A 107 14.38 0.61 5.53
N GLU A 108 14.14 1.72 4.85
CA GLU A 108 13.93 1.74 3.39
C GLU A 108 15.14 1.21 2.62
N LYS A 109 16.34 1.67 2.98
CA LYS A 109 17.61 1.24 2.35
C LYS A 109 17.92 -0.22 2.59
N ILE A 110 17.54 -0.77 3.74
CA ILE A 110 17.78 -2.18 4.10
C ILE A 110 16.77 -3.11 3.44
N HIS A 111 15.46 -2.84 3.60
CA HIS A 111 14.39 -3.79 3.27
C HIS A 111 13.67 -3.53 1.95
N PHE A 112 13.93 -2.40 1.30
CA PHE A 112 13.25 -1.99 0.07
C PHE A 112 14.21 -1.46 -0.98
N ASN A 113 15.42 -1.99 -0.99
CA ASN A 113 16.47 -1.66 -1.95
C ASN A 113 16.51 -2.70 -3.08
N PRO A 114 16.20 -2.33 -4.35
CA PRO A 114 16.27 -3.26 -5.48
C PRO A 114 17.67 -3.85 -5.75
N GLU A 115 18.74 -3.20 -5.26
CA GLU A 115 20.10 -3.71 -5.37
C GLU A 115 20.42 -4.81 -4.33
N LYS A 116 19.53 -4.99 -3.35
CA LYS A 116 19.65 -5.97 -2.27
C LYS A 116 18.34 -6.73 -2.10
N PRO A 117 17.89 -7.45 -3.11
CA PRO A 117 16.61 -8.13 -3.11
C PRO A 117 16.52 -9.25 -2.05
N GLU A 118 17.65 -9.81 -1.62
CA GLU A 118 17.71 -10.79 -0.52
C GLU A 118 17.18 -10.26 0.81
N ASN A 119 17.16 -8.94 0.99
CA ASN A 119 16.66 -8.27 2.18
C ASN A 119 15.18 -7.87 2.09
N MET A 120 14.51 -8.11 0.97
CA MET A 120 13.10 -7.77 0.78
C MET A 120 12.17 -8.77 1.50
N ASN A 121 12.30 -8.86 2.79
CA ASN A 121 11.76 -9.91 3.64
C ASN A 121 10.60 -9.45 4.56
N ILE A 122 10.13 -8.21 4.40
CA ILE A 122 8.99 -7.67 5.14
C ILE A 122 8.13 -6.76 4.26
N TYR A 123 6.82 -6.71 4.51
CA TYR A 123 5.92 -5.72 3.89
C TYR A 123 4.58 -5.66 4.61
N ILE A 124 3.82 -4.59 4.33
CA ILE A 124 2.43 -4.43 4.75
C ILE A 124 1.54 -4.62 3.52
N SER A 125 0.63 -5.60 3.57
CA SER A 125 -0.30 -5.88 2.48
C SER A 125 -1.56 -5.03 2.53
N ASN A 126 -2.00 -4.68 3.74
CA ASN A 126 -3.20 -3.89 3.99
C ASN A 126 -2.99 -2.95 5.18
N MET A 127 -3.26 -1.65 4.96
CA MET A 127 -3.12 -0.63 6.01
C MET A 127 -4.10 -0.82 7.18
N LYS A 128 -5.28 -1.36 6.92
CA LYS A 128 -6.34 -1.56 7.94
C LYS A 128 -6.12 -2.78 8.81
N ASP A 129 -5.39 -3.78 8.33
CA ASP A 129 -5.15 -5.02 9.06
C ASP A 129 -4.22 -4.80 10.26
N LYS A 130 -4.38 -5.66 11.27
CA LYS A 130 -3.51 -5.71 12.45
C LYS A 130 -2.19 -6.45 12.20
N TYR A 131 -2.03 -7.03 11.00
CA TYR A 131 -0.91 -7.88 10.64
C TYR A 131 -0.06 -7.27 9.54
N MET A 132 1.21 -7.63 9.55
CA MET A 132 2.17 -7.44 8.47
C MET A 132 2.77 -8.80 8.08
N THR A 133 3.40 -8.88 6.94
CA THR A 133 3.99 -10.11 6.44
C THR A 133 5.50 -10.05 6.59
N ILE A 134 6.09 -11.07 7.20
CA ILE A 134 7.53 -11.24 7.42
C ILE A 134 7.98 -12.62 6.92
N TYR A 135 9.22 -12.71 6.43
CA TYR A 135 9.85 -13.94 5.99
C TYR A 135 10.77 -14.49 7.08
N ASP A 136 10.58 -15.75 7.51
CA ASP A 136 11.36 -16.35 8.59
C ASP A 136 12.61 -17.12 8.12
N GLY A 137 12.84 -17.17 6.82
CA GLY A 137 13.90 -17.96 6.18
C GLY A 137 13.38 -19.20 5.46
N GLN A 138 12.14 -19.60 5.72
CA GLN A 138 11.47 -20.71 5.05
C GLN A 138 10.10 -20.30 4.51
N ASN A 139 9.30 -19.59 5.34
CA ASN A 139 7.93 -19.24 5.03
C ASN A 139 7.65 -17.75 5.28
N TRP A 140 6.63 -17.28 4.61
CA TRP A 140 6.06 -15.97 4.87
C TRP A 140 4.97 -16.10 5.94
N ASN A 141 5.13 -15.39 7.05
CA ASN A 141 4.26 -15.44 8.21
C ASN A 141 3.59 -14.10 8.46
N LEU A 142 2.39 -14.14 9.03
CA LEU A 142 1.71 -12.98 9.55
C LEU A 142 2.19 -12.69 10.98
N ALA A 143 2.60 -11.46 11.23
CA ALA A 143 3.01 -10.97 12.52
C ALA A 143 2.20 -9.77 12.96
N ASN A 144 2.11 -9.50 14.27
CA ASN A 144 1.41 -8.34 14.78
C ASN A 144 2.11 -7.05 14.31
N LYS A 145 1.41 -6.27 13.48
CA LYS A 145 1.97 -5.08 12.83
C LYS A 145 2.51 -4.05 13.81
N LYS A 146 1.78 -3.78 14.91
CA LYS A 146 2.21 -2.79 15.90
C LYS A 146 3.50 -3.21 16.59
N GLN A 147 3.52 -4.42 17.12
CA GLN A 147 4.68 -4.95 17.86
C GLN A 147 5.93 -5.06 16.99
N GLU A 148 5.80 -5.59 15.77
CA GLU A 148 6.96 -5.75 14.88
C GLU A 148 7.48 -4.42 14.34
N LEU A 149 6.61 -3.42 14.12
CA LEU A 149 7.05 -2.08 13.74
C LEU A 149 7.77 -1.36 14.87
N GLU A 150 7.26 -1.43 16.09
CA GLU A 150 7.92 -0.87 17.27
C GLU A 150 9.31 -1.47 17.43
N ARG A 151 9.40 -2.79 17.36
CA ARG A 151 10.66 -3.53 17.45
C ARG A 151 11.63 -3.18 16.31
N LEU A 152 11.17 -3.20 15.07
CA LEU A 152 11.98 -2.81 13.91
C LEU A 152 12.52 -1.39 14.06
N TYR A 153 11.69 -0.48 14.53
CA TYR A 153 12.08 0.90 14.77
C TYR A 153 13.17 1.01 15.82
N GLU A 154 13.00 0.36 16.97
CA GLU A 154 13.97 0.34 18.07
C GLU A 154 15.30 -0.28 17.64
N GLU A 155 15.27 -1.43 16.95
CA GLU A 155 16.47 -2.10 16.44
C GLU A 155 17.25 -1.21 15.45
N LYS A 156 16.56 -0.47 14.60
CA LYS A 156 17.22 0.41 13.60
C LYS A 156 17.68 1.73 14.21
N GLU A 157 17.00 2.23 15.23
CA GLU A 157 17.47 3.38 16.01
C GLU A 157 18.76 3.04 16.76
N GLN A 158 18.78 1.88 17.45
CA GLN A 158 19.97 1.38 18.13
C GLN A 158 21.16 1.21 17.16
N MET A 159 20.90 0.67 15.98
CA MET A 159 21.92 0.52 14.94
C MET A 159 22.53 1.86 14.51
N LEU A 160 21.72 2.93 14.42
CA LEU A 160 22.25 4.28 14.18
C LEU A 160 23.12 4.74 15.34
N GLU A 161 22.66 4.57 16.57
CA GLU A 161 23.40 4.98 17.77
C GLU A 161 24.76 4.29 17.87
N GLU A 162 24.80 2.95 17.74
CA GLU A 162 26.03 2.14 17.76
C GLU A 162 27.01 2.55 16.65
N TRP A 163 26.50 2.85 15.44
CA TRP A 163 27.37 3.33 14.36
C TRP A 163 27.98 4.69 14.69
N LEU A 164 27.19 5.61 15.28
CA LEU A 164 27.67 6.95 15.65
C LEU A 164 28.65 6.92 16.82
N GLU A 165 28.53 5.98 17.73
CA GLU A 165 29.53 5.73 18.77
C GLU A 165 30.86 5.27 18.19
N SER A 166 30.80 4.35 17.22
CA SER A 166 31.96 3.82 16.53
C SER A 166 32.59 4.84 15.55
N ASN A 167 31.84 5.79 15.08
CA ASN A 167 32.24 6.80 14.09
C ASN A 167 31.92 8.23 14.60
N PRO A 168 32.60 8.70 15.63
CA PRO A 168 32.26 9.95 16.30
C PRO A 168 32.44 11.15 15.37
N ASN A 169 31.33 11.84 15.10
CA ASN A 169 31.27 13.06 14.31
C ASN A 169 30.38 14.09 15.05
N PRO A 170 30.93 15.25 15.45
CA PRO A 170 30.18 16.24 16.24
C PRO A 170 28.91 16.74 15.57
N LEU A 171 28.94 16.96 14.24
CA LEU A 171 27.79 17.44 13.48
C LEU A 171 26.68 16.36 13.40
N LEU A 172 27.05 15.09 13.26
CA LEU A 172 26.07 14.00 13.22
C LEU A 172 25.50 13.74 14.62
N LYS A 173 26.31 13.87 15.68
CA LYS A 173 25.84 13.82 17.07
C LYS A 173 24.79 14.89 17.36
N GLU A 174 25.03 16.13 16.93
CA GLU A 174 24.05 17.22 17.07
C GLU A 174 22.72 16.89 16.36
N LYS A 175 22.80 16.39 15.12
CA LYS A 175 21.60 16.00 14.36
C LYS A 175 20.83 14.85 15.01
N PHE A 176 21.54 13.85 15.53
CA PHE A 176 20.93 12.72 16.22
C PHE A 176 20.32 13.15 17.56
N ALA A 177 20.99 14.01 18.32
CA ALA A 177 20.43 14.61 19.53
C ALA A 177 19.15 15.41 19.25
N LYS A 178 19.12 16.15 18.14
CA LYS A 178 17.90 16.85 17.69
C LYS A 178 16.78 15.88 17.36
N TYR A 179 17.08 14.77 16.68
CA TYR A 179 16.10 13.70 16.39
C TYR A 179 15.54 13.12 17.71
N LEU A 180 16.40 12.76 18.67
CA LEU A 180 15.97 12.21 19.96
C LEU A 180 15.10 13.20 20.75
N SER A 181 15.45 14.48 20.73
CA SER A 181 14.62 15.54 21.32
C SER A 181 13.25 15.65 20.66
N ASN A 182 13.19 15.62 19.34
CA ASN A 182 11.93 15.68 18.60
C ASN A 182 11.05 14.46 18.85
N LYS A 183 11.65 13.27 18.88
CA LYS A 183 10.98 11.98 19.17
C LYS A 183 10.32 11.99 20.55
N GLY A 184 10.83 12.73 21.50
CA GLY A 184 10.26 12.83 22.86
C GLY A 184 8.82 13.36 22.90
N SER A 185 8.29 13.93 21.81
CA SER A 185 6.87 14.24 21.70
C SER A 185 6.10 13.06 21.08
N ASP A 186 5.02 12.66 21.73
CA ASP A 186 4.17 11.54 21.26
C ASP A 186 3.66 11.73 19.83
N ASP A 187 3.30 12.95 19.46
CA ASP A 187 2.83 13.28 18.11
C ASP A 187 3.90 13.04 17.04
N CYS A 188 5.16 13.38 17.35
CA CYS A 188 6.26 13.20 16.39
C CYS A 188 6.56 11.72 16.17
N LEU A 189 6.63 10.92 17.23
CA LEU A 189 6.86 9.48 17.12
C LEU A 189 5.73 8.79 16.36
N GLN A 190 4.47 9.12 16.66
CA GLN A 190 3.32 8.57 15.95
C GLN A 190 3.38 8.91 14.45
N HIS A 191 3.73 10.14 14.11
CA HIS A 191 3.87 10.55 12.72
C HIS A 191 4.97 9.76 12.00
N ILE A 192 6.14 9.58 12.62
CA ILE A 192 7.23 8.77 12.07
C ILE A 192 6.76 7.32 11.83
N MET A 193 6.07 6.74 12.79
CA MET A 193 5.56 5.36 12.68
C MET A 193 4.51 5.21 11.57
N GLU A 194 3.63 6.19 11.39
CA GLU A 194 2.66 6.19 10.27
C GLU A 194 3.36 6.33 8.92
N GLU A 195 4.40 7.14 8.82
CA GLU A 195 5.18 7.25 7.59
C GLU A 195 5.96 5.98 7.25
N ILE A 196 6.48 5.26 8.25
CA ILE A 196 7.11 3.95 8.05
C ILE A 196 6.07 2.95 7.53
N LYS A 197 4.90 2.87 8.14
CA LYS A 197 3.79 2.01 7.67
C LYS A 197 3.41 2.31 6.22
N LEU A 198 3.25 3.59 5.89
CA LEU A 198 2.89 4.02 4.55
C LEU A 198 3.97 3.66 3.52
N MET A 199 5.24 3.86 3.86
CA MET A 199 6.38 3.48 3.03
C MET A 199 6.39 1.97 2.76
N MET A 200 6.23 1.14 3.81
CA MET A 200 6.22 -0.31 3.70
C MET A 200 5.02 -0.83 2.87
N TYR A 201 3.87 -0.19 2.98
CA TYR A 201 2.69 -0.50 2.17
C TYR A 201 2.91 -0.13 0.70
N ASN A 202 3.37 1.08 0.43
CA ASN A 202 3.59 1.56 -0.93
C ASN A 202 4.67 0.75 -1.67
N LYS A 203 5.67 0.26 -0.94
CA LYS A 203 6.76 -0.56 -1.49
C LYS A 203 6.49 -2.07 -1.47
N ALA A 204 5.33 -2.49 -0.96
CA ALA A 204 4.95 -3.91 -0.95
C ALA A 204 5.00 -4.57 -2.34
N GLY A 205 4.76 -3.80 -3.41
CA GLY A 205 4.87 -4.25 -4.80
C GLY A 205 6.26 -4.76 -5.15
N LEU A 206 7.33 -4.10 -4.70
CA LEU A 206 8.71 -4.52 -4.93
C LEU A 206 8.97 -5.92 -4.34
N VAL A 207 8.56 -6.12 -3.08
CA VAL A 207 8.72 -7.40 -2.37
C VAL A 207 7.89 -8.52 -2.99
N ARG A 208 6.72 -8.20 -3.57
CA ARG A 208 5.83 -9.19 -4.21
C ARG A 208 6.29 -9.60 -5.60
N LEU A 209 6.90 -8.72 -6.36
CA LEU A 209 7.42 -9.01 -7.70
C LEU A 209 8.56 -10.04 -7.64
N ASP A 210 9.43 -9.96 -6.65
CA ASP A 210 10.49 -10.95 -6.44
C ASP A 210 9.96 -12.34 -6.06
N ARG A 211 8.75 -12.41 -5.48
CA ARG A 211 8.07 -13.69 -5.20
C ARG A 211 7.67 -14.48 -6.44
N LEU A 212 7.36 -13.81 -7.54
CA LEU A 212 6.93 -14.48 -8.78
C LEU A 212 8.08 -15.25 -9.43
N GLY A 213 9.32 -14.98 -9.03
CA GLY A 213 10.52 -15.72 -9.47
C GLY A 213 10.95 -16.89 -8.57
N SER A 214 10.50 -16.99 -7.32
CA SER A 214 11.15 -17.87 -6.34
C SER A 214 10.28 -18.69 -5.39
N ALA A 215 8.95 -18.63 -5.41
CA ALA A 215 8.15 -19.47 -4.51
C ALA A 215 6.72 -19.76 -4.99
N GLN A 216 6.29 -21.01 -4.85
CA GLN A 216 4.89 -21.44 -4.96
C GLN A 216 4.04 -20.65 -3.97
N MET A 217 3.01 -19.97 -4.46
CA MET A 217 2.02 -19.28 -3.64
C MET A 217 1.35 -20.23 -2.63
N PRO A 218 1.19 -19.83 -1.36
CA PRO A 218 0.23 -20.49 -0.48
C PRO A 218 -1.17 -20.33 -1.10
N LYS A 219 -1.92 -21.42 -1.20
CA LYS A 219 -3.31 -21.41 -1.65
C LYS A 219 -4.09 -20.46 -0.76
N GLU A 220 -4.69 -19.43 -1.36
CA GLU A 220 -5.69 -18.59 -0.71
C GLU A 220 -6.76 -19.51 -0.07
N LEU A 221 -7.02 -19.29 1.21
CA LEU A 221 -8.20 -19.80 1.88
C LEU A 221 -9.40 -19.27 1.10
N LYS A 222 -10.07 -20.14 0.36
CA LYS A 222 -11.38 -19.87 -0.18
C LYS A 222 -12.29 -19.65 1.02
N ASP A 223 -12.87 -18.47 1.07
CA ASP A 223 -13.97 -18.16 1.95
C ASP A 223 -15.15 -19.08 1.58
N ASP A 224 -15.30 -20.17 2.31
CA ASP A 224 -16.51 -20.95 2.35
C ASP A 224 -17.45 -20.29 3.36
N SER A 225 -18.18 -19.30 2.90
CA SER A 225 -19.36 -18.80 3.60
C SER A 225 -20.60 -19.48 3.01
N LEU A 226 -21.10 -20.42 3.78
CA LEU A 226 -22.50 -20.83 3.80
C LEU A 226 -23.32 -19.84 4.61
#